data_3074cea50f06dead1c475f8edf75f3ef
#
_entry.id   3074cea50f06dead1c475f8edf75f3ef
#
_cell.length_a   1.000
_cell.length_b   1.000
_cell.length_c   1.000
_cell.angle_alpha   90.00
_cell.angle_beta   90.00
_cell.angle_gamma   90.00
#
_symmetry.space_group_name_H-M   'P 1'
#
loop_
_entity.id
_entity.type
_entity.pdbx_description
1 polymer ?
#
loop_
_entity_poly.entity_id
_entity_poly.type
_entity_poly.pdbx_seq_one_letter_code
_entity_poly.pdbx_strand_id
1 'polypeptide(L)'
;MLIEHRGFTPTIDDEAWVAPTAVVSGNVTIASGARILHGAVITAEDGAIHIGENTVVMEHALVRGRAGHDVRIGNSVMVGPHAHINGATVDDEAFIATGAALFPGATIGRGAEVRINGVVQVNTVVAAGVVVPIGWVAVGIPAQLFSPDRHDEIWAIQQSLNFTGTVYGAGPDATMRDIMAGQSDFYGAHVSDRIIETS
;
A
#
# COMPACT_ATOMS: atom_id res chain seq x y z
N MET A 1 12.36 1.04 -13.79
CA MET A 1 12.85 -0.36 -13.96
C MET A 1 11.68 -1.30 -13.83
N LEU A 2 11.45 -2.15 -14.82
CA LEU A 2 10.42 -3.19 -14.77
C LEU A 2 11.06 -4.53 -14.41
N ILE A 3 10.42 -5.28 -13.51
CA ILE A 3 10.97 -6.52 -12.96
C ILE A 3 9.93 -7.63 -13.05
N GLU A 4 10.31 -8.77 -13.64
CA GLU A 4 9.55 -9.99 -13.49
C GLU A 4 9.83 -10.59 -12.11
N HIS A 5 8.78 -10.80 -11.32
CA HIS A 5 8.84 -11.41 -10.01
C HIS A 5 7.82 -12.54 -9.91
N ARG A 6 8.24 -13.71 -9.40
CA ARG A 6 7.38 -14.92 -9.26
C ARG A 6 6.65 -15.34 -10.56
N GLY A 7 7.28 -15.07 -11.73
CA GLY A 7 6.71 -15.39 -13.04
C GLY A 7 5.66 -14.39 -13.55
N PHE A 8 5.45 -13.29 -12.88
CA PHE A 8 4.58 -12.20 -13.32
C PHE A 8 5.39 -11.01 -13.79
N THR A 9 4.96 -10.40 -14.90
CA THR A 9 5.52 -9.16 -15.45
C THR A 9 4.52 -8.03 -15.32
N PRO A 10 4.95 -6.80 -15.00
CA PRO A 10 4.06 -5.65 -14.99
C PRO A 10 3.40 -5.41 -16.36
N THR A 11 2.12 -5.07 -16.34
CA THR A 11 1.35 -4.61 -17.50
C THR A 11 1.11 -3.11 -17.37
N ILE A 12 1.60 -2.34 -18.33
CA ILE A 12 1.53 -0.87 -18.33
C ILE A 12 0.82 -0.45 -19.60
N ASP A 13 -0.23 0.36 -19.45
CA ASP A 13 -0.95 0.95 -20.57
C ASP A 13 -0.05 1.92 -21.35
N ASP A 14 -0.22 1.99 -22.68
CA ASP A 14 0.61 2.82 -23.56
C ASP A 14 0.52 4.33 -23.25
N GLU A 15 -0.57 4.79 -22.66
CA GLU A 15 -0.76 6.18 -22.24
C GLU A 15 -0.29 6.45 -20.80
N ALA A 16 0.11 5.41 -20.04
CA ALA A 16 0.71 5.57 -18.73
C ALA A 16 2.19 5.98 -18.85
N TRP A 17 2.72 6.58 -17.79
CA TRP A 17 4.14 6.92 -17.73
C TRP A 17 4.77 6.44 -16.42
N VAL A 18 5.88 5.75 -16.55
CA VAL A 18 6.69 5.27 -15.41
C VAL A 18 8.07 5.91 -15.49
N ALA A 19 8.45 6.64 -14.46
CA ALA A 19 9.76 7.29 -14.40
C ALA A 19 10.90 6.26 -14.51
N PRO A 20 12.01 6.58 -15.18
CA PRO A 20 13.15 5.67 -15.35
C PRO A 20 13.74 5.16 -14.03
N THR A 21 13.61 5.93 -12.96
CA THR A 21 14.10 5.58 -11.61
C THR A 21 13.05 4.91 -10.72
N ALA A 22 11.82 4.77 -11.19
CA ALA A 22 10.82 3.99 -10.49
C ALA A 22 11.06 2.48 -10.67
N VAL A 23 10.66 1.70 -9.68
CA VAL A 23 10.68 0.23 -9.74
C VAL A 23 9.25 -0.28 -9.77
N VAL A 24 8.93 -1.16 -10.74
CA VAL A 24 7.64 -1.84 -10.83
C VAL A 24 7.91 -3.32 -10.98
N SER A 25 7.44 -4.12 -10.03
CA SER A 25 7.79 -5.55 -9.92
C SER A 25 6.57 -6.45 -9.73
N GLY A 26 6.52 -7.55 -10.46
CA GLY A 26 5.54 -8.62 -10.30
C GLY A 26 4.18 -8.34 -10.95
N ASN A 27 3.12 -8.88 -10.35
CA ASN A 27 1.74 -8.79 -10.86
C ASN A 27 1.13 -7.38 -10.65
N VAL A 28 1.59 -6.43 -11.44
CA VAL A 28 1.17 -5.02 -11.40
C VAL A 28 0.48 -4.65 -12.70
N THR A 29 -0.68 -3.99 -12.60
CA THR A 29 -1.37 -3.36 -13.74
C THR A 29 -1.46 -1.86 -13.51
N ILE A 30 -1.01 -1.08 -14.48
CA ILE A 30 -1.06 0.40 -14.47
C ILE A 30 -1.91 0.86 -15.65
N ALA A 31 -3.04 1.53 -15.35
CA ALA A 31 -4.02 1.96 -16.33
C ALA A 31 -3.64 3.25 -17.04
N SER A 32 -4.41 3.58 -18.09
CA SER A 32 -4.23 4.75 -18.96
C SER A 32 -4.14 6.05 -18.17
N GLY A 33 -3.28 6.95 -18.61
CA GLY A 33 -3.07 8.26 -18.00
C GLY A 33 -2.41 8.25 -16.62
N ALA A 34 -2.15 7.08 -16.02
CA ALA A 34 -1.45 7.02 -14.73
C ALA A 34 0.00 7.48 -14.82
N ARG A 35 0.52 8.06 -13.76
CA ARG A 35 1.89 8.58 -13.67
C ARG A 35 2.58 8.05 -12.43
N ILE A 36 3.68 7.32 -12.61
CA ILE A 36 4.52 6.80 -11.54
C ILE A 36 5.82 7.59 -11.52
N LEU A 37 6.03 8.39 -10.48
CA LEU A 37 7.11 9.35 -10.44
C LEU A 37 8.44 8.74 -9.95
N HIS A 38 9.47 9.57 -9.94
CA HIS A 38 10.84 9.16 -9.67
C HIS A 38 11.02 8.51 -8.28
N GLY A 39 11.71 7.37 -8.26
CA GLY A 39 12.00 6.65 -7.01
C GLY A 39 10.81 5.95 -6.36
N ALA A 40 9.61 6.00 -6.93
CA ALA A 40 8.48 5.20 -6.45
C ALA A 40 8.79 3.71 -6.62
N VAL A 41 8.34 2.89 -5.64
CA VAL A 41 8.49 1.44 -5.65
C VAL A 41 7.10 0.79 -5.59
N ILE A 42 6.75 0.08 -6.66
CA ILE A 42 5.50 -0.66 -6.79
C ILE A 42 5.89 -2.15 -6.85
N THR A 43 5.64 -2.88 -5.77
CA THR A 43 6.09 -4.28 -5.68
C THR A 43 4.94 -5.22 -5.30
N ALA A 44 4.53 -6.02 -6.27
CA ALA A 44 3.57 -7.09 -6.06
C ALA A 44 4.33 -8.35 -5.65
N GLU A 45 4.45 -8.59 -4.35
CA GLU A 45 5.21 -9.73 -3.81
C GLU A 45 4.56 -11.06 -4.21
N ASP A 46 3.48 -11.43 -3.53
CA ASP A 46 2.67 -12.62 -3.80
C ASP A 46 1.16 -12.29 -3.93
N GLY A 47 0.81 -11.01 -3.97
CA GLY A 47 -0.50 -10.46 -4.29
C GLY A 47 -0.47 -9.68 -5.60
N ALA A 48 -1.57 -9.01 -5.94
CA ALA A 48 -1.67 -8.16 -7.12
C ALA A 48 -1.70 -6.68 -6.75
N ILE A 49 -1.33 -5.81 -7.71
CA ILE A 49 -1.48 -4.36 -7.59
C ILE A 49 -2.19 -3.86 -8.85
N HIS A 50 -3.25 -3.07 -8.65
CA HIS A 50 -3.91 -2.34 -9.71
C HIS A 50 -3.89 -0.85 -9.42
N ILE A 51 -3.43 -0.03 -10.38
CA ILE A 51 -3.42 1.42 -10.32
C ILE A 51 -4.33 1.95 -11.43
N GLY A 52 -5.38 2.67 -11.05
CA GLY A 52 -6.43 3.15 -11.93
C GLY A 52 -6.02 4.33 -12.81
N GLU A 53 -6.95 4.72 -13.69
CA GLU A 53 -6.75 5.77 -14.68
C GLU A 53 -6.47 7.14 -14.06
N ASN A 54 -5.58 7.91 -14.67
CA ASN A 54 -5.23 9.27 -14.26
C ASN A 54 -4.76 9.39 -12.80
N THR A 55 -4.31 8.28 -12.20
CA THR A 55 -3.77 8.25 -10.84
C THR A 55 -2.29 8.61 -10.85
N VAL A 56 -1.87 9.40 -9.87
CA VAL A 56 -0.48 9.82 -9.72
C VAL A 56 0.12 9.23 -8.46
N VAL A 57 1.18 8.43 -8.63
CA VAL A 57 2.02 7.93 -7.53
C VAL A 57 3.30 8.75 -7.51
N MET A 58 3.46 9.56 -6.48
CA MET A 58 4.53 10.55 -6.37
C MET A 58 5.86 9.93 -5.89
N GLU A 59 6.88 10.79 -5.79
CA GLU A 59 8.26 10.40 -5.56
C GLU A 59 8.42 9.59 -4.28
N HIS A 60 9.19 8.50 -4.40
CA HIS A 60 9.53 7.63 -3.27
C HIS A 60 8.34 7.02 -2.51
N ALA A 61 7.14 7.05 -3.07
CA ALA A 61 6.03 6.29 -2.49
C ALA A 61 6.28 4.79 -2.64
N LEU A 62 5.87 4.02 -1.63
CA LEU A 62 5.93 2.56 -1.63
C LEU A 62 4.52 1.97 -1.71
N VAL A 63 4.25 1.18 -2.74
CA VAL A 63 3.01 0.42 -2.90
C VAL A 63 3.35 -1.06 -2.93
N ARG A 64 2.80 -1.84 -1.98
CA ARG A 64 3.10 -3.26 -1.84
C ARG A 64 1.83 -4.11 -1.80
N GLY A 65 1.73 -5.10 -2.71
CA GLY A 65 0.68 -6.12 -2.72
C GLY A 65 1.17 -7.42 -2.08
N ARG A 66 0.33 -8.07 -1.25
CA ARG A 66 0.62 -9.36 -0.63
C ARG A 66 -0.56 -10.31 -0.77
N ALA A 67 -0.31 -11.61 -0.65
CA ALA A 67 -1.36 -12.62 -0.71
C ALA A 67 -2.48 -12.33 0.31
N GLY A 68 -3.73 -12.38 -0.16
CA GLY A 68 -4.89 -12.03 0.65
C GLY A 68 -5.08 -10.51 0.90
N HIS A 69 -4.12 -9.69 0.49
CA HIS A 69 -4.12 -8.24 0.63
C HIS A 69 -3.56 -7.59 -0.65
N ASP A 70 -4.30 -7.75 -1.75
CA ASP A 70 -4.03 -7.04 -2.99
C ASP A 70 -4.14 -5.53 -2.78
N VAL A 71 -3.41 -4.76 -3.59
CA VAL A 71 -3.62 -3.31 -3.62
C VAL A 71 -4.50 -2.95 -4.79
N ARG A 72 -5.54 -2.18 -4.52
CA ARG A 72 -6.37 -1.53 -5.53
C ARG A 72 -6.36 -0.02 -5.27
N ILE A 73 -5.84 0.73 -6.22
CA ILE A 73 -5.90 2.19 -6.24
C ILE A 73 -6.82 2.57 -7.39
N GLY A 74 -7.90 3.28 -7.08
CA GLY A 74 -8.91 3.70 -8.03
C GLY A 74 -8.42 4.76 -9.00
N ASN A 75 -9.35 5.39 -9.70
CA ASN A 75 -9.10 6.41 -10.69
C ASN A 75 -8.94 7.79 -10.04
N SER A 76 -8.12 8.65 -10.64
CA SER A 76 -7.92 10.04 -10.20
C SER A 76 -7.49 10.16 -8.73
N VAL A 77 -6.71 9.21 -8.25
CA VAL A 77 -6.15 9.20 -6.89
C VAL A 77 -4.78 9.89 -6.89
N MET A 78 -4.52 10.66 -5.85
CA MET A 78 -3.17 11.14 -5.57
C MET A 78 -2.54 10.34 -4.44
N VAL A 79 -1.39 9.73 -4.71
CA VAL A 79 -0.53 9.09 -3.70
C VAL A 79 0.70 9.98 -3.53
N GLY A 80 0.76 10.70 -2.41
CA GLY A 80 1.79 11.69 -2.10
C GLY A 80 3.19 11.11 -1.91
N PRO A 81 4.22 11.96 -1.91
CA PRO A 81 5.61 11.53 -1.72
C PRO A 81 5.79 10.75 -0.41
N HIS A 82 6.62 9.71 -0.47
CA HIS A 82 6.91 8.85 0.69
C HIS A 82 5.68 8.19 1.36
N ALA A 83 4.51 8.22 0.73
CA ALA A 83 3.37 7.46 1.24
C ALA A 83 3.65 5.95 1.18
N HIS A 84 3.12 5.21 2.16
CA HIS A 84 3.26 3.76 2.24
C HIS A 84 1.87 3.11 2.14
N ILE A 85 1.61 2.43 1.05
CA ILE A 85 0.38 1.67 0.82
C ILE A 85 0.73 0.18 0.79
N ASN A 86 0.27 -0.56 1.78
CA ASN A 86 0.54 -1.99 1.89
C ASN A 86 -0.79 -2.74 1.97
N GLY A 87 -1.12 -3.54 0.94
CA GLY A 87 -2.29 -4.40 0.93
C GLY A 87 -3.63 -3.70 1.20
N ALA A 88 -3.81 -2.49 0.68
CA ALA A 88 -4.97 -1.66 0.95
C ALA A 88 -5.78 -1.36 -0.31
N THR A 89 -7.06 -1.06 -0.13
CA THR A 89 -7.95 -0.56 -1.19
C THR A 89 -8.14 0.94 -1.02
N VAL A 90 -7.94 1.69 -2.08
CA VAL A 90 -8.15 3.14 -2.16
C VAL A 90 -9.12 3.40 -3.30
N ASP A 91 -10.31 3.87 -2.99
CA ASP A 91 -11.33 4.18 -3.98
C ASP A 91 -11.00 5.46 -4.77
N ASP A 92 -11.77 5.71 -5.85
CA ASP A 92 -11.57 6.84 -6.74
C ASP A 92 -11.53 8.19 -6.02
N GLU A 93 -10.78 9.14 -6.59
CA GLU A 93 -10.73 10.53 -6.14
C GLU A 93 -10.22 10.74 -4.71
N ALA A 94 -9.64 9.70 -4.08
CA ALA A 94 -9.06 9.80 -2.75
C ALA A 94 -7.69 10.52 -2.78
N PHE A 95 -7.34 11.11 -1.66
CA PHE A 95 -6.08 11.81 -1.47
C PHE A 95 -5.28 11.19 -0.33
N ILE A 96 -4.14 10.58 -0.67
CA ILE A 96 -3.18 10.01 0.28
C ILE A 96 -1.97 10.94 0.32
N ALA A 97 -1.86 11.74 1.37
CA ALA A 97 -0.85 12.79 1.46
C ALA A 97 0.56 12.25 1.76
N THR A 98 1.54 13.16 1.73
CA THR A 98 2.95 12.88 2.02
C THR A 98 3.13 12.11 3.32
N GLY A 99 3.87 11.00 3.26
CA GLY A 99 4.22 10.18 4.42
C GLY A 99 3.04 9.45 5.08
N ALA A 100 1.84 9.49 4.52
CA ALA A 100 0.71 8.72 5.04
C ALA A 100 0.98 7.20 4.91
N ALA A 101 0.49 6.42 5.88
CA ALA A 101 0.70 4.97 5.92
C ALA A 101 -0.64 4.22 5.99
N LEU A 102 -0.88 3.37 5.00
CA LEU A 102 -2.03 2.46 4.93
C LEU A 102 -1.57 1.02 5.13
N PHE A 103 -2.17 0.34 6.09
CA PHE A 103 -1.82 -1.03 6.44
C PHE A 103 -2.75 -2.07 5.78
N PRO A 104 -2.35 -3.35 5.73
CA PRO A 104 -3.10 -4.39 5.03
C PRO A 104 -4.57 -4.50 5.50
N GLY A 105 -5.45 -4.67 4.51
CA GLY A 105 -6.89 -4.74 4.75
C GLY A 105 -7.57 -3.38 4.96
N ALA A 106 -6.82 -2.27 4.96
CA ALA A 106 -7.42 -0.95 5.04
C ALA A 106 -8.21 -0.63 3.76
N THR A 107 -9.32 0.07 3.93
CA THR A 107 -10.16 0.60 2.83
C THR A 107 -10.35 2.09 3.01
N ILE A 108 -10.02 2.85 1.98
CA ILE A 108 -10.20 4.29 1.90
C ILE A 108 -11.31 4.58 0.89
N GLY A 109 -12.44 5.08 1.36
CA GLY A 109 -13.60 5.34 0.52
C GLY A 109 -13.40 6.51 -0.45
N ARG A 110 -14.27 6.58 -1.46
CA ARG A 110 -14.22 7.61 -2.52
C ARG A 110 -14.10 9.01 -1.94
N GLY A 111 -13.16 9.80 -2.47
CA GLY A 111 -12.93 11.19 -2.07
C GLY A 111 -12.51 11.38 -0.62
N ALA A 112 -12.16 10.31 0.10
CA ALA A 112 -11.60 10.44 1.45
C ALA A 112 -10.15 10.90 1.39
N GLU A 113 -9.70 11.52 2.47
CA GLU A 113 -8.36 12.09 2.55
C GLU A 113 -7.61 11.52 3.75
N VAL A 114 -6.41 11.04 3.53
CA VAL A 114 -5.45 10.74 4.61
C VAL A 114 -4.36 11.81 4.55
N ARG A 115 -4.42 12.75 5.50
CA ARG A 115 -3.52 13.90 5.53
C ARG A 115 -2.09 13.49 5.90
N ILE A 116 -1.14 14.45 5.79
CA ILE A 116 0.30 14.25 5.99
C ILE A 116 0.57 13.43 7.26
N ASN A 117 1.36 12.36 7.11
CA ASN A 117 1.71 11.43 8.19
C ASN A 117 0.51 10.79 8.92
N GLY A 118 -0.69 10.81 8.33
CA GLY A 118 -1.83 10.07 8.85
C GLY A 118 -1.62 8.56 8.70
N VAL A 119 -2.12 7.79 9.67
CA VAL A 119 -1.98 6.33 9.71
C VAL A 119 -3.36 5.69 9.66
N VAL A 120 -3.55 4.74 8.75
CA VAL A 120 -4.75 3.88 8.72
C VAL A 120 -4.34 2.46 9.06
N GLN A 121 -4.81 1.97 10.20
CA GLN A 121 -4.46 0.66 10.74
C GLN A 121 -5.02 -0.51 9.93
N VAL A 122 -4.50 -1.71 10.19
CA VAL A 122 -4.96 -2.96 9.55
C VAL A 122 -6.48 -3.10 9.64
N ASN A 123 -7.09 -3.63 8.59
CA ASN A 123 -8.53 -3.95 8.56
C ASN A 123 -9.45 -2.76 8.93
N THR A 124 -9.01 -1.54 8.67
CA THR A 124 -9.75 -0.30 9.02
C THR A 124 -10.50 0.22 7.81
N VAL A 125 -11.73 0.67 8.02
CA VAL A 125 -12.58 1.24 6.95
C VAL A 125 -12.81 2.72 7.18
N VAL A 126 -12.15 3.55 6.39
CA VAL A 126 -12.38 5.00 6.31
C VAL A 126 -13.48 5.24 5.28
N ALA A 127 -14.61 5.80 5.71
CA ALA A 127 -15.77 6.02 4.83
C ALA A 127 -15.51 7.11 3.79
N ALA A 128 -16.31 7.12 2.72
CA ALA A 128 -16.22 8.12 1.65
C ALA A 128 -16.29 9.56 2.19
N GLY A 129 -15.43 10.43 1.69
CA GLY A 129 -15.35 11.84 2.05
C GLY A 129 -14.82 12.14 3.47
N VAL A 130 -14.45 11.12 4.23
CA VAL A 130 -13.86 11.32 5.58
C VAL A 130 -12.42 11.81 5.44
N VAL A 131 -12.04 12.75 6.31
CA VAL A 131 -10.68 13.30 6.42
C VAL A 131 -10.01 12.76 7.67
N VAL A 132 -8.92 12.00 7.49
CA VAL A 132 -7.99 11.63 8.56
C VAL A 132 -7.03 12.80 8.76
N PRO A 133 -7.02 13.50 9.90
CA PRO A 133 -6.21 14.70 10.11
C PRO A 133 -4.70 14.43 10.08
N ILE A 134 -3.89 15.49 9.96
CA ILE A 134 -2.43 15.44 9.98
C ILE A 134 -1.93 14.70 11.22
N GLY A 135 -1.13 13.65 11.01
CA GLY A 135 -0.51 12.87 12.09
C GLY A 135 -1.49 12.00 12.90
N TRP A 136 -2.77 11.93 12.54
CA TRP A 136 -3.76 11.15 13.27
C TRP A 136 -3.79 9.68 12.84
N VAL A 137 -4.38 8.86 13.70
CA VAL A 137 -4.57 7.43 13.50
C VAL A 137 -6.05 7.12 13.28
N ALA A 138 -6.37 6.49 12.17
CA ALA A 138 -7.66 5.88 11.90
C ALA A 138 -7.61 4.39 12.24
N VAL A 139 -8.56 3.90 13.03
CA VAL A 139 -8.59 2.51 13.49
C VAL A 139 -10.03 2.00 13.67
N GLY A 140 -10.31 0.78 13.18
CA GLY A 140 -11.59 0.09 13.37
C GLY A 140 -12.54 0.13 12.17
N ILE A 141 -13.73 -0.48 12.35
CA ILE A 141 -14.79 -0.62 11.33
C ILE A 141 -16.14 -0.20 11.94
N PRO A 142 -16.67 1.00 11.61
CA PRO A 142 -16.05 2.09 10.84
C PRO A 142 -14.86 2.71 11.59
N ALA A 143 -13.97 3.40 10.86
CA ALA A 143 -12.81 4.04 11.45
C ALA A 143 -13.18 5.08 12.51
N GLN A 144 -12.54 4.99 13.67
CA GLN A 144 -12.47 6.05 14.66
C GLN A 144 -11.15 6.79 14.51
N LEU A 145 -11.16 8.10 14.70
CA LEU A 145 -10.01 8.96 14.46
C LEU A 145 -9.45 9.47 15.80
N PHE A 146 -8.16 9.23 16.00
CA PHE A 146 -7.48 9.60 17.24
C PHE A 146 -6.23 10.41 16.97
N SER A 147 -5.97 11.42 17.81
CA SER A 147 -4.64 12.02 17.88
C SER A 147 -3.64 11.00 18.46
N PRO A 148 -2.34 11.07 18.08
CA PRO A 148 -1.36 10.05 18.45
C PRO A 148 -1.08 9.91 19.94
N ASP A 149 -1.40 10.93 20.75
CA ASP A 149 -1.29 10.93 22.20
C ASP A 149 -2.35 10.05 22.89
N ARG A 150 -3.41 9.64 22.18
CA ARG A 150 -4.47 8.77 22.67
C ARG A 150 -4.13 7.28 22.47
N HIS A 151 -2.92 6.89 22.79
CA HIS A 151 -2.39 5.54 22.54
C HIS A 151 -3.26 4.42 23.10
N ASP A 152 -3.73 4.55 24.34
CA ASP A 152 -4.49 3.50 25.02
C ASP A 152 -5.84 3.22 24.32
N GLU A 153 -6.48 4.26 23.80
CA GLU A 153 -7.75 4.14 23.08
C GLU A 153 -7.54 3.52 21.68
N ILE A 154 -6.46 3.93 20.99
CA ILE A 154 -6.04 3.32 19.73
C ILE A 154 -5.77 1.84 19.96
N TRP A 155 -4.99 1.50 20.99
CA TRP A 155 -4.61 0.13 21.32
C TRP A 155 -5.81 -0.74 21.69
N ALA A 156 -6.78 -0.21 22.42
CA ALA A 156 -8.00 -0.92 22.80
C ALA A 156 -8.78 -1.46 21.57
N ILE A 157 -8.71 -0.74 20.43
CA ILE A 157 -9.33 -1.19 19.18
C ILE A 157 -8.34 -2.05 18.37
N GLN A 158 -7.10 -1.58 18.21
CA GLN A 158 -6.10 -2.21 17.35
C GLN A 158 -5.77 -3.65 17.74
N GLN A 159 -5.70 -3.96 19.03
CA GLN A 159 -5.40 -5.31 19.52
C GLN A 159 -6.36 -6.38 18.97
N SER A 160 -7.59 -6.02 18.66
CA SER A 160 -8.61 -6.94 18.09
C SER A 160 -8.48 -7.13 16.58
N LEU A 161 -7.70 -6.30 15.89
CA LEU A 161 -7.56 -6.29 14.42
C LEU A 161 -6.49 -7.25 13.89
N ASN A 162 -5.87 -8.06 14.77
CA ASN A 162 -4.90 -9.09 14.40
C ASN A 162 -3.72 -8.55 13.55
N PHE A 163 -3.05 -7.50 14.04
CA PHE A 163 -1.93 -6.86 13.30
C PHE A 163 -0.86 -7.88 12.87
N THR A 164 -0.39 -8.72 13.79
CA THR A 164 0.71 -9.69 13.52
C THR A 164 0.32 -10.70 12.45
N GLY A 165 -0.91 -11.23 12.52
CA GLY A 165 -1.41 -12.16 11.51
C GLY A 165 -1.61 -11.49 10.14
N THR A 166 -2.19 -10.30 10.13
CA THR A 166 -2.50 -9.56 8.90
C THR A 166 -1.23 -9.08 8.18
N VAL A 167 -0.24 -8.56 8.93
CA VAL A 167 0.98 -7.99 8.33
C VAL A 167 2.03 -9.04 8.03
N TYR A 168 2.19 -10.05 8.90
CA TYR A 168 3.31 -11.00 8.81
C TYR A 168 2.87 -12.44 8.56
N GLY A 169 1.57 -12.74 8.60
CA GLY A 169 1.06 -14.11 8.52
C GLY A 169 1.44 -14.96 9.74
N ALA A 170 1.78 -14.33 10.88
CA ALA A 170 2.29 -14.98 12.06
C ALA A 170 1.22 -15.09 13.16
N GLY A 171 1.29 -16.15 13.98
CA GLY A 171 0.40 -16.32 15.12
C GLY A 171 0.62 -15.27 16.23
N PRO A 172 -0.35 -15.16 17.17
CA PRO A 172 -0.27 -14.14 18.23
C PRO A 172 0.93 -14.31 19.16
N ASP A 173 1.44 -15.54 19.31
CA ASP A 173 2.55 -15.87 20.18
C ASP A 173 3.91 -15.92 19.45
N ALA A 174 3.94 -15.54 18.15
CA ALA A 174 5.16 -15.56 17.37
C ALA A 174 6.18 -14.57 17.91
N THR A 175 7.41 -15.04 18.14
CA THR A 175 8.52 -14.17 18.50
C THR A 175 9.01 -13.38 17.29
N MET A 176 9.74 -12.30 17.52
CA MET A 176 10.40 -11.55 16.42
C MET A 176 11.34 -12.45 15.62
N ARG A 177 11.98 -13.45 16.26
CA ARG A 177 12.84 -14.42 15.55
C ARG A 177 12.03 -15.24 14.55
N ASP A 178 10.85 -15.73 14.94
CA ASP A 178 9.97 -16.53 14.07
C ASP A 178 9.47 -15.69 12.91
N ILE A 179 9.02 -14.46 13.20
CA ILE A 179 8.58 -13.51 12.18
C ILE A 179 9.71 -13.24 11.18
N MET A 180 10.91 -12.94 11.64
CA MET A 180 12.03 -12.60 10.75
C MET A 180 12.55 -13.79 9.96
N ALA A 181 12.52 -15.00 10.50
CA ALA A 181 12.82 -16.21 9.72
C ALA A 181 11.83 -16.35 8.54
N GLY A 182 10.54 -16.26 8.82
CA GLY A 182 9.51 -16.31 7.77
C GLY A 182 9.62 -15.17 6.76
N GLN A 183 9.94 -13.94 7.18
CA GLN A 183 10.13 -12.81 6.26
C GLN A 183 11.39 -12.98 5.40
N SER A 184 12.48 -13.49 5.97
CA SER A 184 13.71 -13.78 5.21
C SER A 184 13.46 -14.79 4.09
N ASP A 185 12.77 -15.89 4.41
CA ASP A 185 12.39 -16.90 3.41
C ASP A 185 11.47 -16.32 2.34
N PHE A 186 10.46 -15.53 2.76
CA PHE A 186 9.49 -14.91 1.86
C PHE A 186 10.17 -13.97 0.85
N TYR A 187 11.04 -13.07 1.31
CA TYR A 187 11.77 -12.15 0.43
C TYR A 187 12.96 -12.81 -0.29
N GLY A 188 13.35 -14.02 0.09
CA GLY A 188 14.31 -14.83 -0.64
C GLY A 188 13.90 -15.11 -2.09
N ALA A 189 12.61 -15.01 -2.40
CA ALA A 189 12.09 -15.14 -3.77
C ALA A 189 12.70 -14.13 -4.76
N HIS A 190 13.15 -12.96 -4.29
CA HIS A 190 13.76 -11.93 -5.13
C HIS A 190 15.09 -12.37 -5.77
N VAL A 191 15.73 -13.42 -5.30
CA VAL A 191 16.95 -13.97 -5.91
C VAL A 191 16.71 -14.39 -7.38
N SER A 192 15.48 -14.70 -7.73
CA SER A 192 15.07 -15.15 -9.07
C SER A 192 14.52 -14.03 -9.95
N ASP A 193 14.51 -12.79 -9.49
CA ASP A 193 13.97 -11.65 -10.22
C ASP A 193 14.76 -11.39 -11.51
N ARG A 194 14.03 -10.95 -12.54
CA ARG A 194 14.60 -10.58 -13.84
C ARG A 194 14.21 -9.18 -14.24
N ILE A 195 15.20 -8.34 -14.55
CA ILE A 195 14.95 -7.02 -15.12
C ILE A 195 14.44 -7.20 -16.55
N ILE A 196 13.35 -6.50 -16.89
CA ILE A 196 12.78 -6.48 -18.22
C ILE A 196 13.36 -5.30 -18.96
N GLU A 197 14.05 -5.56 -20.06
CA GLU A 197 14.52 -4.50 -20.96
C GLU A 197 13.30 -3.93 -21.71
N THR A 198 13.03 -2.65 -21.52
CA THR A 198 12.05 -1.92 -22.33
C THR A 198 12.74 -1.49 -23.61
N SER A 199 12.27 -2.03 -24.72
CA SER A 199 12.70 -1.62 -26.08
C SER A 199 12.28 -0.20 -26.41
#